data_bb7ae138a1bf9154291a763f32840e53
#
_entry.id   bb7ae138a1bf9154291a763f32840e53
#
_cell.length_a   1.000
_cell.length_b   1.000
_cell.length_c   1.000
_cell.angle_alpha   90.00
_cell.angle_beta   90.00
_cell.angle_gamma   90.00
#
_symmetry.space_group_name_H-M   'P 1'
#
loop_
_entity.id
_entity.type
_entity.pdbx_description
1 polymer ?
#
loop_
_entity_poly.entity_id
_entity_poly.type
_entity_poly.pdbx_seq_one_letter_code
_entity_poly.pdbx_strand_id
1 'polypeptide(L)'
;MNNMLPTPYQQFIHKSRYARWIDGEERREDWDETVSRYISFMDNYVRDKHNYIIPSELRSEIEDAIIGLKVMPSMRAMMTAGPALNRDNVCGYNCSYIPVDSPRSFDECMYILMCGTGVGFSVERENVDKLPVVSDNFS
;
A
#
# COMPACT_ATOMS: atom_id res chain seq x y z
N MET A 1 19.64 18.11 11.16
CA MET A 1 18.77 16.97 10.79
C MET A 1 17.58 16.96 11.76
N ASN A 2 16.50 17.62 11.37
CA ASN A 2 15.26 17.60 12.16
C ASN A 2 14.43 16.36 11.77
N ASN A 3 14.80 15.22 12.35
CA ASN A 3 13.93 14.06 12.26
C ASN A 3 12.76 14.29 13.23
N MET A 4 11.60 14.67 12.71
CA MET A 4 10.43 15.08 13.50
C MET A 4 9.76 13.94 14.28
N LEU A 5 10.23 12.70 14.10
CA LEU A 5 9.70 11.55 14.86
C LEU A 5 10.23 11.55 16.29
N PRO A 6 9.34 11.37 17.31
CA PRO A 6 9.65 11.65 18.70
C PRO A 6 10.71 10.73 19.34
N THR A 7 10.82 9.49 18.88
CA THR A 7 11.70 8.50 19.49
C THR A 7 12.72 7.92 18.51
N PRO A 8 13.92 7.54 18.96
CA PRO A 8 14.92 6.87 18.13
C PRO A 8 14.40 5.58 17.48
N TYR A 9 13.51 4.86 18.16
CA TYR A 9 12.90 3.64 17.63
C TYR A 9 12.00 3.95 16.41
N GLN A 10 11.14 4.97 16.51
CA GLN A 10 10.29 5.40 15.40
C GLN A 10 11.14 5.87 14.21
N GLN A 11 12.20 6.62 14.47
CA GLN A 11 13.15 7.07 13.45
C GLN A 11 13.82 5.89 12.73
N PHE A 12 14.28 4.90 13.50
CA PHE A 12 14.87 3.68 12.94
C PHE A 12 13.87 2.88 12.07
N ILE A 13 12.66 2.66 12.57
CA ILE A 13 11.62 1.94 11.81
C ILE A 13 11.25 2.69 10.53
N HIS A 14 11.06 4.02 10.60
CA HIS A 14 10.79 4.83 9.44
C HIS A 14 11.92 4.70 8.40
N LYS A 15 13.16 4.98 8.80
CA LYS A 15 14.32 4.93 7.90
C LYS A 15 14.56 3.54 7.30
N SER A 16 14.39 2.48 8.07
CA SER A 16 14.68 1.11 7.60
C SER A 16 13.60 0.52 6.70
N ARG A 17 12.31 0.90 6.88
CA ARG A 17 11.19 0.21 6.24
C ARG A 17 10.33 1.10 5.32
N TYR A 18 10.22 2.39 5.59
CA TYR A 18 9.25 3.27 4.91
C TYR A 18 9.87 4.36 4.08
N ALA A 19 11.03 4.87 4.49
CA ALA A 19 11.76 5.92 3.79
C ALA A 19 12.37 5.39 2.49
N ARG A 20 12.18 6.11 1.39
CA ARG A 20 12.79 5.79 0.10
C ARG A 20 14.22 6.28 0.04
N TRP A 21 15.01 5.67 -0.81
CA TRP A 21 16.35 6.11 -1.14
C TRP A 21 16.28 7.28 -2.12
N ILE A 22 17.09 8.29 -1.87
CA ILE A 22 17.27 9.47 -2.74
C ILE A 22 18.65 9.34 -3.40
N ASP A 23 18.67 8.93 -4.66
CA ASP A 23 19.93 8.61 -5.37
C ASP A 23 20.90 9.79 -5.45
N GLY A 24 20.38 11.01 -5.66
CA GLY A 24 21.22 12.20 -5.78
C GLY A 24 21.87 12.67 -4.48
N GLU A 25 21.39 12.20 -3.33
CA GLU A 25 21.84 12.62 -1.99
C GLU A 25 22.43 11.46 -1.17
N GLU A 26 22.43 10.26 -1.73
CA GLU A 26 22.96 9.04 -1.10
C GLU A 26 22.40 8.80 0.31
N ARG A 27 21.12 9.12 0.52
CA ARG A 27 20.41 8.96 1.80
C ARG A 27 18.97 8.51 1.61
N ARG A 28 18.35 8.14 2.70
CA ARG A 28 16.89 7.90 2.72
C ARG A 28 16.14 9.17 3.11
N GLU A 29 14.90 9.25 2.65
CA GLU A 29 13.95 10.32 3.02
C GLU A 29 13.89 10.56 4.53
N ASP A 30 13.70 11.80 4.92
CA ASP A 30 13.24 12.17 6.25
C ASP A 30 11.71 12.05 6.37
N TRP A 31 11.16 12.23 7.55
CA TRP A 31 9.73 11.99 7.79
C TRP A 31 8.84 12.97 6.98
N ASP A 32 9.18 14.22 6.97
CA ASP A 32 8.52 15.26 6.18
C ASP A 32 8.56 14.96 4.67
N GLU A 33 9.69 14.51 4.15
CA GLU A 33 9.83 14.13 2.75
C GLU A 33 8.95 12.92 2.39
N THR A 34 8.86 11.93 3.28
CA THR A 34 7.96 10.78 3.10
C THR A 34 6.50 11.24 3.07
N VAL A 35 6.10 12.15 3.96
CA VAL A 35 4.74 12.70 4.01
C VAL A 35 4.45 13.52 2.75
N SER A 36 5.35 14.43 2.36
CA SER A 36 5.19 15.25 1.16
C SER A 36 5.07 14.41 -0.11
N ARG A 37 5.86 13.33 -0.23
CA ARG A 37 5.73 12.38 -1.35
C ARG A 37 4.35 11.71 -1.37
N TYR A 38 3.87 11.26 -0.21
CA TYR A 38 2.55 10.64 -0.10
C TYR A 38 1.43 11.60 -0.48
N ILE A 39 1.44 12.81 0.06
CA ILE A 39 0.44 13.84 -0.23
C ILE A 39 0.48 14.25 -1.70
N SER A 40 1.66 14.42 -2.27
CA SER A 40 1.82 14.75 -3.69
C SER A 40 1.29 13.64 -4.60
N PHE A 41 1.52 12.37 -4.23
CA PHE A 41 0.95 11.24 -4.95
C PHE A 41 -0.58 11.26 -4.92
N MET A 42 -1.18 11.44 -3.74
CA MET A 42 -2.64 11.47 -3.57
C MET A 42 -3.28 12.65 -4.31
N ASP A 43 -2.70 13.84 -4.23
CA ASP A 43 -3.16 15.03 -4.95
C ASP A 43 -3.17 14.80 -6.47
N ASN A 44 -2.08 14.27 -7.02
CA ASN A 44 -1.98 13.92 -8.44
C ASN A 44 -3.00 12.84 -8.82
N TYR A 45 -3.13 11.79 -8.01
CA TYR A 45 -4.09 10.70 -8.27
C TYR A 45 -5.53 11.20 -8.31
N VAL A 46 -5.94 12.00 -7.35
CA VAL A 46 -7.30 12.56 -7.28
C VAL A 46 -7.57 13.52 -8.45
N ARG A 47 -6.56 14.31 -8.81
CA ARG A 47 -6.65 15.21 -9.97
C ARG A 47 -6.81 14.44 -11.27
N ASP A 48 -5.97 13.43 -11.50
CA ASP A 48 -5.92 12.70 -12.77
C ASP A 48 -7.11 11.74 -12.95
N LYS A 49 -7.57 11.11 -11.85
CA LYS A 49 -8.64 10.11 -11.92
C LYS A 49 -10.04 10.68 -11.70
N HIS A 50 -10.16 11.74 -10.92
CA HIS A 50 -11.44 12.29 -10.50
C HIS A 50 -11.65 13.74 -10.95
N ASN A 51 -10.67 14.33 -11.64
CA ASN A 51 -10.68 15.74 -12.08
C ASN A 51 -11.00 16.70 -10.92
N TYR A 52 -10.49 16.39 -9.73
CA TYR A 52 -10.69 17.18 -8.53
C TYR A 52 -9.37 17.76 -8.04
N ILE A 53 -9.36 19.07 -7.78
CA ILE A 53 -8.19 19.79 -7.25
C ILE A 53 -8.40 19.99 -5.76
N ILE A 54 -7.52 19.43 -4.96
CA ILE A 54 -7.55 19.63 -3.51
C ILE A 54 -7.17 21.08 -3.24
N PRO A 55 -7.99 21.87 -2.48
CA PRO A 55 -7.63 23.22 -2.08
C PRO A 55 -6.30 23.24 -1.33
N SER A 56 -5.45 24.23 -1.64
CA SER A 56 -4.10 24.34 -1.07
C SER A 56 -4.09 24.38 0.46
N GLU A 57 -5.07 25.04 1.05
CA GLU A 57 -5.25 25.14 2.50
C GLU A 57 -5.55 23.78 3.13
N LEU A 58 -6.48 23.02 2.54
CA LEU A 58 -6.81 21.68 2.99
C LEU A 58 -5.63 20.71 2.83
N ARG A 59 -4.90 20.82 1.71
CA ARG A 59 -3.70 20.03 1.47
C ARG A 59 -2.65 20.28 2.57
N SER A 60 -2.36 21.55 2.87
CA SER A 60 -1.42 21.94 3.92
C SER A 60 -1.86 21.45 5.29
N GLU A 61 -3.14 21.59 5.62
CA GLU A 61 -3.70 21.11 6.89
C GLU A 61 -3.52 19.62 7.08
N ILE A 62 -3.80 18.82 6.02
CA ILE A 62 -3.61 17.36 6.06
C ILE A 62 -2.12 17.02 6.21
N GLU A 63 -1.25 17.66 5.45
CA GLU A 63 0.19 17.45 5.50
C GLU A 63 0.75 17.73 6.90
N ASP A 64 0.40 18.88 7.49
CA ASP A 64 0.81 19.28 8.84
C ASP A 64 0.26 18.33 9.92
N ALA A 65 -0.96 17.83 9.74
CA ALA A 65 -1.56 16.88 10.67
C ALA A 65 -0.82 15.52 10.66
N ILE A 66 -0.36 15.07 9.49
CA ILE A 66 0.41 13.83 9.36
C ILE A 66 1.85 14.04 9.87
N ILE A 67 2.51 15.13 9.48
CA ILE A 67 3.86 15.48 9.96
C ILE A 67 3.86 15.55 11.49
N GLY A 68 2.86 16.22 12.07
CA GLY A 68 2.70 16.37 13.52
C GLY A 68 2.17 15.14 14.25
N LEU A 69 1.98 14.00 13.56
CA LEU A 69 1.46 12.74 14.11
C LEU A 69 0.07 12.85 14.77
N LYS A 70 -0.73 13.85 14.38
CA LYS A 70 -2.12 13.99 14.83
C LYS A 70 -3.04 12.98 14.16
N VAL A 71 -2.73 12.64 12.91
CA VAL A 71 -3.38 11.58 12.13
C VAL A 71 -2.32 10.74 11.45
N MET A 72 -2.64 9.46 11.22
CA MET A 72 -1.73 8.55 10.55
C MET A 72 -2.49 7.82 9.43
N PRO A 73 -2.13 8.02 8.17
CA PRO A 73 -2.65 7.23 7.06
C PRO A 73 -2.08 5.82 7.10
N SER A 74 -2.55 4.95 6.21
CA SER A 74 -1.96 3.62 6.05
C SER A 74 -0.46 3.73 5.79
N MET A 75 0.35 3.15 6.67
CA MET A 75 1.81 3.11 6.50
C MET A 75 2.20 2.36 5.23
N ARG A 76 1.41 1.37 4.82
CA ARG A 76 1.61 0.65 3.54
C ARG A 76 1.42 1.60 2.36
N ALA A 77 0.36 2.38 2.35
CA ALA A 77 0.13 3.38 1.30
C ALA A 77 1.24 4.46 1.29
N MET A 78 1.68 4.92 2.45
CA MET A 78 2.82 5.85 2.54
C MET A 78 4.11 5.24 1.96
N MET A 79 4.39 3.98 2.26
CA MET A 79 5.57 3.27 1.74
C MET A 79 5.51 3.12 0.22
N THR A 80 4.35 2.78 -0.33
CA THR A 80 4.16 2.43 -1.74
C THR A 80 3.78 3.62 -2.64
N ALA A 81 3.38 4.77 -2.07
CA ALA A 81 3.03 5.97 -2.82
C ALA A 81 4.11 6.36 -3.83
N GLY A 82 3.73 6.53 -5.09
CA GLY A 82 4.61 6.78 -6.23
C GLY A 82 4.63 5.61 -7.21
N PRO A 83 5.78 5.18 -7.75
CA PRO A 83 5.85 4.21 -8.84
C PRO A 83 5.14 2.88 -8.59
N ALA A 84 5.15 2.38 -7.35
CA ALA A 84 4.48 1.13 -7.02
C ALA A 84 2.96 1.25 -7.13
N LEU A 85 2.35 2.25 -6.46
CA LEU A 85 0.91 2.50 -6.55
C LEU A 85 0.46 2.94 -7.95
N ASN A 86 1.32 3.63 -8.72
CA ASN A 86 1.02 3.96 -10.11
C ASN A 86 0.97 2.72 -11.01
N ARG A 87 1.75 1.68 -10.68
CA ARG A 87 1.74 0.42 -11.42
C ARG A 87 0.50 -0.39 -11.10
N ASP A 88 0.21 -0.58 -9.82
CA ASP A 88 -0.93 -1.36 -9.35
C ASP A 88 -1.32 -0.96 -7.92
N ASN A 89 -2.58 -0.57 -7.73
CA ASN A 89 -3.10 -0.15 -6.42
C ASN A 89 -3.18 -1.28 -5.40
N VAL A 90 -3.15 -2.55 -5.83
CA VAL A 90 -3.17 -3.72 -4.95
C VAL A 90 -2.02 -3.69 -3.95
N CYS A 91 -0.84 -3.21 -4.36
CA CYS A 91 0.32 -3.11 -3.47
C CYS A 91 0.12 -2.16 -2.27
N GLY A 92 -0.89 -1.30 -2.31
CA GLY A 92 -1.26 -0.39 -1.22
C GLY A 92 -2.02 -1.05 -0.07
N TYR A 93 -2.48 -2.29 -0.24
CA TYR A 93 -3.20 -3.05 0.78
C TYR A 93 -2.27 -4.00 1.51
N ASN A 94 -2.44 -4.12 2.83
CA ASN A 94 -1.67 -5.08 3.63
C ASN A 94 -2.18 -6.51 3.45
N CYS A 95 -3.50 -6.67 3.46
CA CYS A 95 -4.17 -7.97 3.45
C CYS A 95 -5.39 -7.92 2.53
N SER A 96 -5.73 -9.08 2.00
CA SER A 96 -6.93 -9.35 1.22
C SER A 96 -7.51 -10.69 1.62
N TYR A 97 -8.68 -11.01 1.08
CA TYR A 97 -9.36 -12.28 1.30
C TYR A 97 -10.04 -12.71 0.01
N ILE A 98 -9.95 -14.00 -0.30
CA ILE A 98 -10.64 -14.61 -1.44
C ILE A 98 -11.31 -15.92 -1.04
N PRO A 99 -12.48 -16.28 -1.57
CA PRO A 99 -13.03 -17.64 -1.49
C PRO A 99 -12.31 -18.55 -2.51
N VAL A 100 -12.12 -19.82 -2.15
CA VAL A 100 -11.62 -20.83 -3.10
C VAL A 100 -12.84 -21.56 -3.70
N ASP A 101 -13.47 -20.95 -4.69
CA ASP A 101 -14.69 -21.39 -5.33
C ASP A 101 -14.57 -21.70 -6.82
N SER A 102 -13.39 -21.44 -7.38
CA SER A 102 -13.07 -21.73 -8.77
C SER A 102 -11.57 -21.99 -8.94
N PRO A 103 -11.14 -22.66 -10.02
CA PRO A 103 -9.71 -22.81 -10.34
C PRO A 103 -8.97 -21.48 -10.46
N ARG A 104 -9.66 -20.41 -10.86
CA ARG A 104 -9.08 -19.07 -10.97
C ARG A 104 -8.69 -18.44 -9.63
N SER A 105 -9.28 -18.91 -8.53
CA SER A 105 -8.92 -18.43 -7.19
C SER A 105 -7.42 -18.61 -6.90
N PHE A 106 -6.78 -19.62 -7.48
CA PHE A 106 -5.34 -19.86 -7.34
C PHE A 106 -4.51 -18.81 -8.10
N ASP A 107 -4.92 -18.47 -9.32
CA ASP A 107 -4.26 -17.44 -10.14
C ASP A 107 -4.41 -16.06 -9.48
N GLU A 108 -5.61 -15.74 -9.01
CA GLU A 108 -5.91 -14.47 -8.32
C GLU A 108 -5.11 -14.37 -7.01
N CYS A 109 -5.02 -15.45 -6.24
CA CYS A 109 -4.21 -15.51 -5.03
C CYS A 109 -2.73 -15.23 -5.36
N MET A 110 -2.20 -15.88 -6.38
CA MET A 110 -0.81 -15.70 -6.81
C MET A 110 -0.55 -14.25 -7.27
N TYR A 111 -1.46 -13.69 -8.07
CA TYR A 111 -1.34 -12.31 -8.53
C TYR A 111 -1.28 -11.31 -7.36
N ILE A 112 -2.21 -11.44 -6.40
CA ILE A 112 -2.26 -10.55 -5.23
C ILE A 112 -0.98 -10.68 -4.39
N LEU A 113 -0.48 -11.91 -4.18
CA LEU A 113 0.79 -12.15 -3.48
C LEU A 113 1.98 -11.52 -4.21
N MET A 114 2.01 -11.60 -5.54
CA MET A 114 3.06 -10.98 -6.36
C MET A 114 3.03 -9.45 -6.28
N CYS A 115 1.86 -8.85 -6.06
CA CYS A 115 1.72 -7.42 -5.77
C CYS A 115 2.19 -7.04 -4.35
N GLY A 116 2.54 -8.02 -3.51
CA GLY A 116 3.05 -7.82 -2.16
C GLY A 116 1.98 -7.70 -1.08
N THR A 117 0.72 -8.04 -1.40
CA THR A 117 -0.41 -8.07 -0.46
C THR A 117 -0.57 -9.48 0.09
N GLY A 118 -0.76 -9.62 1.41
CA GLY A 118 -1.08 -10.91 2.03
C GLY A 118 -2.47 -11.38 1.62
N VAL A 119 -2.65 -12.68 1.38
CA VAL A 119 -3.94 -13.25 0.99
C VAL A 119 -4.40 -14.26 2.04
N GLY A 120 -5.53 -13.99 2.68
CA GLY A 120 -6.33 -14.98 3.38
C GLY A 120 -7.26 -15.67 2.38
N PHE A 121 -7.48 -16.96 2.54
CA PHE A 121 -8.37 -17.70 1.66
C PHE A 121 -9.32 -18.60 2.46
N SER A 122 -10.57 -18.72 1.99
CA SER A 122 -11.55 -19.62 2.56
C SER A 122 -11.63 -20.92 1.76
N VAL A 123 -11.45 -22.03 2.47
CA VAL A 123 -11.69 -23.38 1.97
C VAL A 123 -12.92 -24.00 2.67
N GLU A 124 -13.86 -23.17 3.06
CA GLU A 124 -15.13 -23.62 3.63
C GLU A 124 -15.91 -24.42 2.59
N ARG A 125 -16.70 -25.38 3.08
CA ARG A 125 -17.43 -26.32 2.21
C ARG A 125 -18.29 -25.60 1.17
N GLU A 126 -18.97 -24.52 1.56
CA GLU A 126 -19.81 -23.71 0.65
C GLU A 126 -19.04 -23.10 -0.54
N ASN A 127 -17.73 -22.92 -0.42
CA ASN A 127 -16.87 -22.43 -1.50
C ASN A 127 -16.29 -23.60 -2.29
N VAL A 128 -15.70 -24.58 -1.60
CA VAL A 128 -15.02 -25.72 -2.23
C VAL A 128 -15.98 -26.61 -3.01
N ASP A 129 -17.23 -26.74 -2.59
CA ASP A 129 -18.27 -27.52 -3.31
C ASP A 129 -18.59 -26.93 -4.71
N LYS A 130 -18.16 -25.69 -5.00
CA LYS A 130 -18.28 -25.07 -6.33
C LYS A 130 -17.14 -25.44 -7.27
N LEU A 131 -16.07 -26.02 -6.76
CA LEU A 131 -14.94 -26.46 -7.59
C LEU A 131 -15.34 -27.61 -8.49
N PRO A 132 -14.75 -27.73 -9.70
CA PRO A 132 -15.01 -28.87 -10.57
C PRO A 132 -14.56 -30.17 -9.91
N VAL A 133 -15.32 -31.24 -10.12
CA VAL A 133 -14.97 -32.56 -9.63
C VAL A 133 -13.66 -33.03 -10.31
N VAL A 134 -12.73 -33.49 -9.50
CA VAL A 134 -11.48 -34.09 -10.02
C VAL A 134 -11.83 -35.40 -10.72
N SER A 135 -11.36 -35.56 -11.97
CA SER A 135 -11.58 -36.80 -12.72
C SER A 135 -10.82 -37.96 -12.09
N ASP A 136 -11.50 -39.10 -11.88
CA ASP A 136 -10.85 -40.31 -11.40
C ASP A 136 -9.97 -41.00 -12.49
N ASN A 137 -10.02 -40.51 -13.72
CA ASN A 137 -9.25 -41.04 -14.83
C ASN A 137 -7.89 -40.34 -14.95
N PHE A 138 -6.93 -40.79 -14.16
CA PHE A 138 -5.51 -40.54 -14.42
C PHE A 138 -5.03 -41.63 -15.42
N SER A 139 -5.21 -41.36 -16.70
CA SER A 139 -4.59 -42.18 -17.77
C SER A 139 -3.45 -41.41 -18.36
#